data_cb671bc85745e29221d0b5c0b9710587
#
_entry.id   cb671bc85745e29221d0b5c0b9710587
#
_cell.length_a   1.000
_cell.length_b   1.000
_cell.length_c   1.000
_cell.angle_alpha   90.00
_cell.angle_beta   90.00
_cell.angle_gamma   90.00
#
_symmetry.space_group_name_H-M   'P 1'
#
loop_
_entity.id
_entity.type
_entity.pdbx_description
1 polymer ?
#
loop_
_entity_poly.entity_id
_entity_poly.type
_entity_poly.pdbx_seq_one_letter_code
_entity_poly.pdbx_strand_id
1 'polypeptide(L)'
;MRILIVNTFYYPNMQGGAEQSVKLLAENLLKHGHSVAIYCADAKDEKKTVENINGIIVYRCTAGKFNLYKYSYKKNSVTAFEKITQKLRCYYNPDCVEDFENICDDFKPDVIHTNTLYGIPYSIWKAAHKRKIAVVHTIRDTAIISPVQYGHTVNSAVVKAHQRYISKISKFVDAVTAPSEYTLQTSLRTGAFSETKVKACVYNSVEIDYILLSQMLEERK
;
A
#
# COMPACT_ATOMS: atom_id res chain seq x y z
N MET A 1 -10.83 -4.71 -16.93
CA MET A 1 -9.72 -5.36 -16.18
C MET A 1 -10.16 -5.61 -14.75
N ARG A 2 -9.61 -6.64 -14.12
CA ARG A 2 -9.77 -6.94 -12.69
C ARG A 2 -8.54 -6.42 -11.95
N ILE A 3 -8.71 -5.46 -11.07
CA ILE A 3 -7.61 -4.74 -10.40
C ILE A 3 -7.69 -4.98 -8.90
N LEU A 4 -6.66 -5.63 -8.33
CA LEU A 4 -6.52 -5.80 -6.90
C LEU A 4 -5.61 -4.69 -6.36
N ILE A 5 -6.17 -3.78 -5.58
CA ILE A 5 -5.40 -2.73 -4.90
C ILE A 5 -5.01 -3.23 -3.51
N VAL A 6 -3.74 -3.13 -3.17
CA VAL A 6 -3.21 -3.51 -1.86
C VAL A 6 -2.76 -2.26 -1.12
N ASN A 7 -3.33 -2.03 0.06
CA ASN A 7 -2.94 -0.95 0.95
C ASN A 7 -3.09 -1.39 2.42
N THR A 8 -2.31 -0.83 3.32
CA THR A 8 -2.38 -1.19 4.75
C THR A 8 -3.78 -0.98 5.33
N PHE A 9 -4.39 0.17 5.07
CA PHE A 9 -5.73 0.54 5.54
C PHE A 9 -6.64 0.90 4.37
N TYR A 10 -7.94 0.73 4.56
CA TYR A 10 -8.95 1.19 3.60
C TYR A 10 -10.19 1.74 4.32
N TYR A 11 -10.96 2.59 3.63
CA TYR A 11 -12.18 3.18 4.14
C TYR A 11 -13.10 2.13 4.81
N PRO A 12 -13.71 2.41 5.99
CA PRO A 12 -13.67 3.67 6.74
C PRO A 12 -12.42 3.84 7.64
N ASN A 13 -11.51 2.89 7.71
CA ASN A 13 -10.32 2.93 8.54
C ASN A 13 -9.21 3.70 7.81
N MET A 14 -9.25 5.03 7.87
CA MET A 14 -8.27 5.89 7.21
C MET A 14 -7.42 6.64 8.23
N GLN A 15 -6.13 6.79 7.96
CA GLN A 15 -5.19 7.51 8.81
C GLN A 15 -4.60 8.76 8.14
N GLY A 16 -4.65 8.85 6.82
CA GLY A 16 -4.06 9.96 6.09
C GLY A 16 -4.40 10.02 4.62
N GLY A 17 -3.59 10.78 3.89
CA GLY A 17 -3.81 11.04 2.47
C GLY A 17 -3.62 9.84 1.56
N ALA A 18 -2.84 8.83 2.00
CA ALA A 18 -2.61 7.62 1.20
C ALA A 18 -3.92 6.84 1.01
N GLU A 19 -4.68 6.64 2.10
CA GLU A 19 -5.97 5.93 2.09
C GLU A 19 -7.01 6.70 1.28
N GLN A 20 -7.04 8.04 1.41
CA GLN A 20 -7.92 8.90 0.61
C GLN A 20 -7.61 8.75 -0.88
N SER A 21 -6.35 8.81 -1.26
CA SER A 21 -5.93 8.64 -2.66
C SER A 21 -6.27 7.24 -3.20
N VAL A 22 -6.13 6.19 -2.38
CA VAL A 22 -6.49 4.82 -2.75
C VAL A 22 -8.00 4.67 -2.92
N LYS A 23 -8.80 5.29 -2.04
CA LYS A 23 -10.26 5.30 -2.15
C LYS A 23 -10.70 5.96 -3.45
N LEU A 24 -10.22 7.17 -3.73
CA LEU A 24 -10.53 7.90 -4.97
C LEU A 24 -10.11 7.11 -6.22
N LEU A 25 -8.94 6.49 -6.20
CA LEU A 25 -8.46 5.65 -7.30
C LEU A 25 -9.41 4.46 -7.53
N ALA A 26 -9.76 3.74 -6.48
CA ALA A 26 -10.63 2.56 -6.56
C ALA A 26 -12.03 2.91 -7.11
N GLU A 27 -12.62 3.99 -6.60
CA GLU A 27 -13.94 4.47 -7.05
C GLU A 27 -13.91 4.95 -8.51
N ASN A 28 -12.84 5.64 -8.93
CA ASN A 28 -12.70 6.08 -10.32
C ASN A 28 -12.46 4.89 -11.27
N LEU A 29 -11.65 3.91 -10.90
CA LEU A 29 -11.46 2.70 -11.70
C LEU A 29 -12.80 1.94 -11.86
N LEU A 30 -13.59 1.84 -10.80
CA LEU A 30 -14.92 1.24 -10.87
C LEU A 30 -15.84 2.01 -11.81
N LYS A 31 -15.88 3.36 -11.72
CA LYS A 31 -16.64 4.24 -12.61
C LYS A 31 -16.24 4.08 -14.09
N HIS A 32 -15.00 3.71 -14.37
CA HIS A 32 -14.49 3.44 -15.72
C HIS A 32 -14.70 1.98 -16.17
N GLY A 33 -15.53 1.22 -15.47
CA GLY A 33 -15.92 -0.13 -15.88
C GLY A 33 -14.92 -1.23 -15.56
N HIS A 34 -13.97 -0.98 -14.63
CA HIS A 34 -13.07 -2.01 -14.12
C HIS A 34 -13.70 -2.76 -12.94
N SER A 35 -13.37 -4.04 -12.76
CA SER A 35 -13.67 -4.75 -11.51
C SER A 35 -12.57 -4.45 -10.52
N VAL A 36 -12.92 -3.93 -9.34
CA VAL A 36 -11.94 -3.50 -8.34
C VAL A 36 -12.15 -4.26 -7.05
N ALA A 37 -11.06 -4.76 -6.48
CA ALA A 37 -11.02 -5.29 -5.13
C ALA A 37 -9.88 -4.64 -4.34
N ILE A 38 -10.04 -4.59 -3.03
CA ILE A 38 -9.05 -4.09 -2.07
C ILE A 38 -8.59 -5.24 -1.18
N TYR A 39 -7.30 -5.38 -0.98
CA TYR A 39 -6.71 -6.15 0.10
C TYR A 39 -6.09 -5.19 1.11
N CYS A 40 -6.55 -5.23 2.36
CA CYS A 40 -6.01 -4.43 3.44
C CYS A 40 -5.80 -5.25 4.73
N ALA A 41 -4.88 -4.79 5.58
CA ALA A 41 -4.47 -5.50 6.80
C ALA A 41 -5.06 -4.84 8.06
N ASP A 42 -6.27 -4.31 7.97
CA ASP A 42 -6.91 -3.48 9.00
C ASP A 42 -8.17 -4.10 9.61
N ALA A 43 -8.29 -5.42 9.61
CA ALA A 43 -9.39 -6.09 10.30
C ALA A 43 -9.45 -5.63 11.77
N LYS A 44 -10.63 -5.16 12.22
CA LYS A 44 -10.83 -4.65 13.59
C LYS A 44 -10.70 -5.74 14.64
N ASP A 45 -11.22 -6.89 14.30
CA ASP A 45 -11.15 -8.10 15.10
C ASP A 45 -10.08 -9.04 14.55
N GLU A 46 -9.78 -10.11 15.27
CA GLU A 46 -8.82 -11.13 14.83
C GLU A 46 -9.38 -12.01 13.69
N LYS A 47 -10.49 -11.63 13.09
CA LYS A 47 -11.15 -12.35 12.01
C LYS A 47 -11.02 -11.61 10.68
N LYS A 48 -10.75 -12.39 9.64
CA LYS A 48 -10.82 -11.92 8.27
C LYS A 48 -12.28 -11.62 7.90
N THR A 49 -12.50 -10.52 7.21
CA THR A 49 -13.83 -10.15 6.70
C THR A 49 -13.76 -9.81 5.22
N VAL A 50 -14.86 -10.07 4.52
CA VAL A 50 -15.07 -9.64 3.14
C VAL A 50 -16.31 -8.77 3.13
N GLU A 51 -16.18 -7.56 2.62
CA GLU A 51 -17.21 -6.55 2.58
C GLU A 51 -17.42 -6.06 1.14
N ASN A 52 -18.61 -5.54 0.85
CA ASN A 52 -18.84 -4.78 -0.38
C ASN A 52 -19.10 -3.33 0.01
N ILE A 53 -18.21 -2.45 -0.43
CA ILE A 53 -18.32 -1.00 -0.18
C ILE A 53 -18.50 -0.30 -1.52
N ASN A 54 -19.68 0.18 -1.81
CA ASN A 54 -20.01 0.90 -3.04
C ASN A 54 -19.64 0.13 -4.33
N GLY A 55 -19.81 -1.20 -4.33
CA GLY A 55 -19.46 -2.05 -5.47
C GLY A 55 -18.01 -2.53 -5.50
N ILE A 56 -17.18 -2.14 -4.55
CA ILE A 56 -15.80 -2.59 -4.40
C ILE A 56 -15.75 -3.70 -3.35
N ILE A 57 -15.16 -4.84 -3.70
CA ILE A 57 -14.94 -5.96 -2.78
C ILE A 57 -13.73 -5.62 -1.90
N VAL A 58 -13.89 -5.65 -0.57
CA VAL A 58 -12.83 -5.33 0.39
C VAL A 58 -12.52 -6.56 1.25
N TYR A 59 -11.36 -7.13 1.06
CA TYR A 59 -10.78 -8.19 1.87
C TYR A 59 -9.99 -7.58 3.03
N ARG A 60 -10.54 -7.63 4.25
CA ARG A 60 -9.83 -7.18 5.45
C ARG A 60 -9.20 -8.36 6.14
N CYS A 61 -7.89 -8.33 6.23
CA CYS A 61 -7.10 -9.39 6.85
C CYS A 61 -6.40 -8.87 8.10
N THR A 62 -5.96 -9.82 8.94
CA THR A 62 -5.28 -9.51 10.21
C THR A 62 -3.81 -9.48 9.91
N ALA A 63 -3.03 -8.99 9.39
CA ALA A 63 -1.56 -9.09 9.28
C ALA A 63 -0.94 -10.25 10.14
N GLY A 64 -1.57 -11.43 10.14
CA GLY A 64 -1.25 -12.57 10.97
C GLY A 64 -1.75 -12.41 12.41
N LYS A 65 -1.02 -12.90 13.41
CA LYS A 65 -1.38 -12.79 14.85
C LYS A 65 -1.32 -11.36 15.40
N PHE A 66 -1.03 -10.38 14.58
CA PHE A 66 -0.88 -8.99 14.98
C PHE A 66 -2.01 -8.13 14.40
N ASN A 67 -2.77 -7.49 15.26
CA ASN A 67 -3.86 -6.62 14.86
C ASN A 67 -3.33 -5.19 14.61
N LEU A 68 -3.11 -4.85 13.33
CA LEU A 68 -2.66 -3.51 12.91
C LEU A 68 -3.65 -2.41 13.27
N TYR A 69 -4.94 -2.69 13.19
CA TYR A 69 -5.98 -1.76 13.61
C TYR A 69 -5.81 -1.37 15.08
N LYS A 70 -5.68 -2.35 15.97
CA LYS A 70 -5.43 -2.12 17.39
C LYS A 70 -4.16 -1.31 17.64
N TYR A 71 -3.08 -1.65 16.92
CA TYR A 71 -1.81 -0.91 17.01
C TYR A 71 -1.97 0.56 16.61
N SER A 72 -2.67 0.84 15.55
CA SER A 72 -2.79 2.18 14.98
C SER A 72 -3.80 3.07 15.72
N TYR A 73 -4.90 2.48 16.18
CA TYR A 73 -5.99 3.23 16.83
C TYR A 73 -5.98 3.12 18.37
N LYS A 74 -5.34 2.10 18.96
CA LYS A 74 -5.25 1.88 20.41
C LYS A 74 -3.79 1.82 20.88
N LYS A 75 -3.00 2.82 20.56
CA LYS A 75 -1.53 2.88 20.77
C LYS A 75 -1.05 2.51 22.18
N ASN A 76 -1.83 2.81 23.22
CA ASN A 76 -1.45 2.57 24.63
C ASN A 76 -1.49 1.09 25.06
N SER A 77 -1.97 0.20 24.20
CA SER A 77 -2.10 -1.23 24.51
C SER A 77 -1.05 -2.12 23.82
N VAL A 78 0.00 -1.52 23.22
CA VAL A 78 0.97 -2.25 22.41
C VAL A 78 2.32 -2.32 23.12
N THR A 79 2.81 -3.54 23.35
CA THR A 79 4.09 -3.81 24.00
C THR A 79 5.29 -3.49 23.09
N ALA A 80 6.47 -3.32 23.68
CA ALA A 80 7.71 -3.11 22.92
C ALA A 80 8.02 -4.32 21.99
N PHE A 81 7.71 -5.52 22.43
CA PHE A 81 7.89 -6.75 21.65
C PHE A 81 6.98 -6.76 20.41
N GLU A 82 5.72 -6.37 20.56
CA GLU A 82 4.78 -6.24 19.43
C GLU A 82 5.24 -5.20 18.41
N LYS A 83 5.85 -4.09 18.87
CA LYS A 83 6.42 -3.07 17.97
C LYS A 83 7.58 -3.60 17.13
N ILE A 84 8.44 -4.43 17.71
CA ILE A 84 9.57 -5.05 17.00
C ILE A 84 9.07 -6.11 16.02
N THR A 85 8.21 -7.00 16.47
CA THR A 85 7.66 -8.08 15.62
C THR A 85 6.91 -7.52 14.43
N GLN A 86 6.19 -6.43 14.59
CA GLN A 86 5.51 -5.77 13.49
C GLN A 86 6.46 -5.22 12.41
N LYS A 87 7.56 -4.61 12.81
CA LYS A 87 8.58 -4.14 11.84
C LYS A 87 9.16 -5.29 11.04
N LEU A 88 9.37 -6.45 11.67
CA LEU A 88 9.89 -7.65 11.01
C LEU A 88 8.87 -8.26 10.03
N ARG A 89 7.57 -8.08 10.24
CA ARG A 89 6.51 -8.60 9.37
C ARG A 89 6.49 -7.98 7.98
N CYS A 90 6.97 -6.75 7.82
CA CYS A 90 7.16 -6.16 6.49
C CYS A 90 8.17 -6.96 5.63
N TYR A 91 9.03 -7.76 6.25
CA TYR A 91 10.00 -8.61 5.57
C TYR A 91 9.54 -10.07 5.47
N TYR A 92 8.90 -10.58 6.51
CA TYR A 92 8.46 -11.97 6.59
C TYR A 92 7.13 -12.08 7.32
N ASN A 93 6.08 -12.42 6.60
CA ASN A 93 4.73 -12.67 7.13
C ASN A 93 4.04 -13.71 6.24
N PRO A 94 4.24 -15.02 6.49
CA PRO A 94 3.67 -16.09 5.66
C PRO A 94 2.15 -16.06 5.64
N ASP A 95 1.51 -15.75 6.77
CA ASP A 95 0.05 -15.69 6.87
C ASP A 95 -0.54 -14.64 5.90
N CYS A 96 0.11 -13.47 5.80
CA CYS A 96 -0.30 -12.43 4.83
C CYS A 96 -0.05 -12.86 3.38
N VAL A 97 1.01 -13.61 3.12
CA VAL A 97 1.29 -14.10 1.76
C VAL A 97 0.23 -15.13 1.37
N GLU A 98 -0.11 -16.06 2.25
CA GLU A 98 -1.17 -17.05 2.04
C GLU A 98 -2.53 -16.37 1.81
N ASP A 99 -2.88 -15.39 2.63
CA ASP A 99 -4.11 -14.60 2.44
C ASP A 99 -4.14 -13.92 1.08
N PHE A 100 -3.03 -13.27 0.72
CA PHE A 100 -2.89 -12.60 -0.57
C PHE A 100 -3.02 -13.61 -1.74
N GLU A 101 -2.42 -14.77 -1.61
CA GLU A 101 -2.49 -15.84 -2.63
C GLU A 101 -3.92 -16.36 -2.79
N ASN A 102 -4.63 -16.61 -1.69
CA ASN A 102 -6.04 -17.02 -1.69
C ASN A 102 -6.94 -15.95 -2.33
N ILE A 103 -6.70 -14.67 -2.06
CA ILE A 103 -7.42 -13.56 -2.69
C ILE A 103 -7.13 -13.49 -4.20
N CYS A 104 -5.88 -13.74 -4.61
CA CYS A 104 -5.55 -13.81 -6.04
C CYS A 104 -6.27 -14.97 -6.74
N ASP A 105 -6.42 -16.11 -6.07
CA ASP A 105 -7.10 -17.28 -6.62
C ASP A 105 -8.62 -17.08 -6.71
N ASP A 106 -9.21 -16.35 -5.76
CA ASP A 106 -10.63 -15.97 -5.71
C ASP A 106 -10.96 -14.84 -6.71
N PHE A 107 -10.28 -13.71 -6.56
CA PHE A 107 -10.57 -12.52 -7.37
C PHE A 107 -9.98 -12.60 -8.79
N LYS A 108 -8.92 -13.37 -9.03
CA LYS A 108 -8.21 -13.53 -10.32
C LYS A 108 -7.85 -12.19 -10.98
N PRO A 109 -7.03 -11.36 -10.31
CA PRO A 109 -6.68 -10.05 -10.82
C PRO A 109 -5.80 -10.12 -12.08
N ASP A 110 -6.03 -9.19 -13.01
CA ASP A 110 -5.15 -8.94 -14.16
C ASP A 110 -3.92 -8.11 -13.73
N VAL A 111 -4.13 -7.23 -12.75
CA VAL A 111 -3.11 -6.31 -12.22
C VAL A 111 -3.25 -6.19 -10.70
N ILE A 112 -2.12 -6.18 -10.03
CA ILE A 112 -2.01 -5.86 -8.61
C ILE A 112 -1.38 -4.48 -8.46
N HIS A 113 -2.09 -3.56 -7.80
CA HIS A 113 -1.60 -2.22 -7.52
C HIS A 113 -1.32 -2.04 -6.04
N THR A 114 -0.06 -2.14 -5.64
CA THR A 114 0.37 -1.99 -4.26
C THR A 114 0.67 -0.52 -3.94
N ASN A 115 0.34 -0.11 -2.71
CA ASN A 115 0.56 1.24 -2.19
C ASN A 115 1.33 1.15 -0.88
N THR A 116 0.79 1.64 0.25
CA THR A 116 1.42 1.47 1.56
C THR A 116 1.35 0.00 2.01
N LEU A 117 2.50 -0.58 2.35
CA LEU A 117 2.63 -1.99 2.72
C LEU A 117 3.06 -2.19 4.19
N TYR A 118 2.66 -1.28 5.07
CA TYR A 118 2.97 -1.43 6.49
C TYR A 118 2.26 -2.65 7.09
N GLY A 119 3.04 -3.63 7.60
CA GLY A 119 2.54 -4.91 8.09
C GLY A 119 2.22 -5.95 7.01
N ILE A 120 2.22 -5.57 5.74
CA ILE A 120 2.11 -6.47 4.59
C ILE A 120 3.52 -6.68 4.01
N PRO A 121 3.98 -7.92 3.85
CA PRO A 121 5.35 -8.16 3.41
C PRO A 121 5.56 -7.86 1.93
N TYR A 122 6.69 -7.28 1.58
CA TYR A 122 7.06 -7.03 0.19
C TYR A 122 7.16 -8.31 -0.66
N SER A 123 7.22 -9.48 -0.02
CA SER A 123 7.22 -10.78 -0.71
C SER A 123 5.95 -11.08 -1.49
N ILE A 124 4.85 -10.33 -1.28
CA ILE A 124 3.65 -10.40 -2.13
C ILE A 124 3.96 -10.05 -3.60
N TRP A 125 4.95 -9.18 -3.87
CA TRP A 125 5.39 -8.89 -5.24
C TRP A 125 5.95 -10.14 -5.92
N LYS A 126 6.76 -10.94 -5.19
CA LYS A 126 7.26 -12.23 -5.70
C LYS A 126 6.12 -13.25 -5.87
N ALA A 127 5.14 -13.26 -4.98
CA ALA A 127 3.97 -14.15 -5.08
C ALA A 127 3.11 -13.82 -6.32
N ALA A 128 2.88 -12.52 -6.58
CA ALA A 128 2.22 -12.04 -7.79
C ALA A 128 2.98 -12.44 -9.07
N HIS A 129 4.28 -12.19 -9.09
CA HIS A 129 5.15 -12.52 -10.23
C HIS A 129 5.14 -14.03 -10.55
N LYS A 130 5.16 -14.91 -9.55
CA LYS A 130 5.03 -16.36 -9.73
C LYS A 130 3.71 -16.75 -10.40
N ARG A 131 2.64 -15.98 -10.18
CA ARG A 131 1.32 -16.14 -10.78
C ARG A 131 1.19 -15.46 -12.15
N LYS A 132 2.27 -14.81 -12.62
CA LYS A 132 2.30 -14.03 -13.88
C LYS A 132 1.30 -12.86 -13.87
N ILE A 133 1.03 -12.29 -12.69
CA ILE A 133 0.19 -11.11 -12.53
C ILE A 133 1.09 -9.88 -12.50
N ALA A 134 0.78 -8.89 -13.33
CA ALA A 134 1.52 -7.64 -13.38
C ALA A 134 1.40 -6.84 -12.06
N VAL A 135 2.51 -6.26 -11.61
CA VAL A 135 2.58 -5.51 -10.36
C VAL A 135 2.92 -4.04 -10.63
N VAL A 136 2.05 -3.17 -10.19
CA VAL A 136 2.30 -1.72 -10.10
C VAL A 136 2.50 -1.36 -8.63
N HIS A 137 3.49 -0.54 -8.30
CA HIS A 137 3.67 0.01 -6.95
C HIS A 137 3.66 1.54 -6.99
N THR A 138 2.82 2.16 -6.16
CA THR A 138 2.88 3.61 -5.92
C THR A 138 3.57 3.89 -4.59
N ILE A 139 4.69 4.59 -4.66
CA ILE A 139 5.44 5.02 -3.47
C ILE A 139 4.67 6.15 -2.79
N ARG A 140 4.10 5.89 -1.61
CA ARG A 140 3.31 6.86 -0.85
C ARG A 140 3.94 7.26 0.48
N ASP A 141 5.00 6.57 0.88
CA ASP A 141 5.69 6.80 2.13
C ASP A 141 7.20 6.57 1.98
N THR A 142 7.94 6.72 3.07
CA THR A 142 9.39 6.53 3.11
C THR A 142 9.82 5.10 3.40
N ALA A 143 8.89 4.15 3.51
CA ALA A 143 9.19 2.77 3.88
C ALA A 143 10.10 2.05 2.87
N ILE A 144 10.10 2.48 1.62
CA ILE A 144 11.04 2.01 0.58
C ILE A 144 12.49 2.46 0.87
N ILE A 145 12.67 3.63 1.45
CA ILE A 145 13.97 4.26 1.68
C ILE A 145 14.56 3.83 3.03
N SER A 146 13.70 3.74 4.05
CA SER A 146 14.11 3.50 5.42
C SER A 146 13.08 2.66 6.18
N PRO A 147 13.52 1.71 7.02
CA PRO A 147 12.62 0.89 7.84
C PRO A 147 12.01 1.68 9.02
N VAL A 148 12.31 2.97 9.13
CA VAL A 148 11.89 3.84 10.24
C VAL A 148 11.38 5.15 9.69
N GLN A 149 10.27 5.62 10.25
CA GLN A 149 9.68 6.91 9.89
C GLN A 149 10.59 8.10 10.24
N TYR A 150 10.37 9.24 9.61
CA TYR A 150 11.09 10.47 9.84
C TYR A 150 11.22 10.83 11.33
N GLY A 151 12.40 11.31 11.72
CA GLY A 151 12.67 11.80 13.09
C GLY A 151 13.31 10.77 14.02
N HIS A 152 13.46 9.52 13.62
CA HIS A 152 14.18 8.52 14.42
C HIS A 152 15.57 8.25 13.83
N THR A 153 16.61 8.39 14.65
CA THR A 153 17.97 7.98 14.29
C THR A 153 18.05 6.47 14.18
N VAL A 154 18.48 5.98 13.03
CA VAL A 154 18.69 4.55 12.78
C VAL A 154 20.14 4.31 12.41
N ASN A 155 20.68 3.19 12.89
CA ASN A 155 21.99 2.75 12.47
C ASN A 155 22.06 2.63 10.95
N SER A 156 23.03 3.27 10.33
CA SER A 156 23.23 3.30 8.88
C SER A 156 23.35 1.90 8.27
N ALA A 157 23.87 0.93 9.02
CA ALA A 157 23.97 -0.47 8.58
C ALA A 157 22.57 -1.11 8.43
N VAL A 158 21.64 -0.80 9.33
CA VAL A 158 20.24 -1.29 9.24
C VAL A 158 19.55 -0.68 8.02
N VAL A 159 19.72 0.62 7.78
CA VAL A 159 19.18 1.29 6.59
C VAL A 159 19.76 0.66 5.31
N LYS A 160 21.07 0.47 5.23
CA LYS A 160 21.72 -0.18 4.08
C LYS A 160 21.22 -1.61 3.86
N ALA A 161 21.05 -2.39 4.93
CA ALA A 161 20.49 -3.75 4.84
C ALA A 161 19.05 -3.73 4.29
N HIS A 162 18.22 -2.81 4.78
CA HIS A 162 16.85 -2.58 4.28
C HIS A 162 16.87 -2.23 2.79
N GLN A 163 17.67 -1.25 2.38
CA GLN A 163 17.77 -0.82 0.97
C GLN A 163 18.21 -1.96 0.06
N ARG A 164 19.17 -2.79 0.49
CA ARG A 164 19.59 -4.00 -0.24
C ARG A 164 18.44 -5.01 -0.38
N TYR A 165 17.65 -5.20 0.67
CA TYR A 165 16.49 -6.07 0.62
C TYR A 165 15.46 -5.54 -0.37
N ILE A 166 15.09 -4.25 -0.26
CA ILE A 166 14.13 -3.61 -1.18
C ILE A 166 14.63 -3.67 -2.62
N SER A 167 15.90 -3.35 -2.87
CA SER A 167 16.49 -3.45 -4.22
C SER A 167 16.32 -4.86 -4.82
N LYS A 168 16.52 -5.90 -4.03
CA LYS A 168 16.36 -7.29 -4.48
C LYS A 168 14.91 -7.69 -4.72
N ILE A 169 13.99 -7.26 -3.87
CA ILE A 169 12.59 -7.68 -3.96
C ILE A 169 11.80 -6.85 -4.97
N SER A 170 12.17 -5.59 -5.20
CA SER A 170 11.50 -4.70 -6.14
C SER A 170 11.69 -5.07 -7.62
N LYS A 171 12.60 -6.00 -7.93
CA LYS A 171 12.72 -6.56 -9.29
C LYS A 171 11.45 -7.28 -9.78
N PHE A 172 10.55 -7.65 -8.86
CA PHE A 172 9.27 -8.25 -9.18
C PHE A 172 8.15 -7.22 -9.41
N VAL A 173 8.48 -5.94 -9.44
CA VAL A 173 7.56 -4.83 -9.74
C VAL A 173 7.74 -4.41 -11.20
N ASP A 174 6.67 -4.46 -11.99
CA ASP A 174 6.70 -4.15 -13.42
C ASP A 174 6.66 -2.64 -13.68
N ALA A 175 5.91 -1.90 -12.85
CA ALA A 175 5.83 -0.45 -12.92
C ALA A 175 5.87 0.17 -11.51
N VAL A 176 6.61 1.28 -11.37
CA VAL A 176 6.64 2.08 -10.15
C VAL A 176 6.22 3.51 -10.44
N THR A 177 5.37 4.05 -9.57
CA THR A 177 4.95 5.45 -9.62
C THR A 177 5.17 6.15 -8.27
N ALA A 178 5.24 7.47 -8.30
CA ALA A 178 5.28 8.29 -7.09
C ALA A 178 4.51 9.60 -7.32
N PRO A 179 3.96 10.23 -6.27
CA PRO A 179 3.19 11.47 -6.39
C PRO A 179 4.04 12.71 -6.66
N SER A 180 5.36 12.59 -6.64
CA SER A 180 6.28 13.66 -7.01
C SER A 180 7.58 13.09 -7.58
N GLU A 181 8.22 13.86 -8.45
CA GLU A 181 9.54 13.50 -9.01
C GLU A 181 10.59 13.35 -7.90
N TYR A 182 10.55 14.21 -6.89
CA TYR A 182 11.44 14.12 -5.74
C TYR A 182 11.33 12.76 -5.02
N THR A 183 10.11 12.30 -4.74
CA THR A 183 9.88 11.01 -4.08
C THR A 183 10.37 9.84 -4.95
N LEU A 184 10.07 9.91 -6.26
CA LEU A 184 10.51 8.89 -7.20
C LEU A 184 12.04 8.81 -7.23
N GLN A 185 12.73 9.92 -7.52
CA GLN A 185 14.19 9.96 -7.64
C GLN A 185 14.89 9.60 -6.33
N THR A 186 14.39 10.05 -5.19
CA THR A 186 14.96 9.70 -3.89
C THR A 186 14.88 8.19 -3.63
N SER A 187 13.79 7.55 -4.01
CA SER A 187 13.63 6.09 -3.89
C SER A 187 14.55 5.33 -4.85
N LEU A 188 14.64 5.76 -6.11
CA LEU A 188 15.51 5.14 -7.10
C LEU A 188 17.00 5.21 -6.73
N ARG A 189 17.45 6.30 -6.10
CA ARG A 189 18.84 6.45 -5.61
C ARG A 189 19.24 5.40 -4.56
N THR A 190 18.29 4.77 -3.88
CA THR A 190 18.58 3.67 -2.95
C THR A 190 18.85 2.33 -3.63
N GLY A 191 18.73 2.26 -4.96
CA GLY A 191 18.78 1.04 -5.76
C GLY A 191 17.45 0.29 -5.86
N ALA A 192 16.38 0.80 -5.22
CA ALA A 192 15.05 0.25 -5.38
C ALA A 192 14.56 0.43 -6.82
N PHE A 193 13.81 -0.55 -7.32
CA PHE A 193 13.21 -0.55 -8.65
C PHE A 193 14.20 -0.37 -9.82
N SER A 194 15.47 -0.73 -9.64
CA SER A 194 16.49 -0.60 -10.70
C SER A 194 16.09 -1.36 -11.97
N GLU A 195 15.55 -2.56 -11.82
CA GLU A 195 15.11 -3.45 -12.91
C GLU A 195 13.68 -3.18 -13.39
N THR A 196 12.92 -2.31 -12.72
CA THR A 196 11.54 -1.98 -13.09
C THR A 196 11.51 -1.22 -14.43
N LYS A 197 10.69 -1.70 -15.36
CA LYS A 197 10.65 -1.19 -16.74
C LYS A 197 10.00 0.19 -16.84
N VAL A 198 8.92 0.41 -16.10
CA VAL A 198 8.15 1.66 -16.15
C VAL A 198 8.34 2.43 -14.84
N LYS A 199 8.82 3.65 -14.93
CA LYS A 199 9.02 4.56 -13.79
C LYS A 199 8.38 5.90 -14.14
N ALA A 200 7.39 6.35 -13.37
CA ALA A 200 6.65 7.56 -13.70
C ALA A 200 6.25 8.37 -12.45
N CYS A 201 6.28 9.69 -12.58
CA CYS A 201 5.63 10.57 -11.64
C CYS A 201 4.14 10.66 -12.00
N VAL A 202 3.26 10.29 -11.08
CA VAL A 202 1.81 10.39 -11.22
C VAL A 202 1.27 11.11 -9.99
N TYR A 203 0.85 12.35 -10.18
CA TYR A 203 0.34 13.18 -9.08
C TYR A 203 -0.91 12.58 -8.46
N ASN A 204 -1.10 12.82 -7.16
CA ASN A 204 -2.33 12.42 -6.49
C ASN A 204 -3.51 13.17 -7.08
N SER A 205 -4.58 12.46 -7.39
CA SER A 205 -5.86 13.06 -7.73
C SER A 205 -6.50 13.67 -6.49
N VAL A 206 -7.21 14.78 -6.69
CA VAL A 206 -8.07 15.40 -5.69
C VAL A 206 -9.48 15.45 -6.24
N GLU A 207 -10.46 15.31 -5.38
CA GLU A 207 -11.86 15.59 -5.73
C GLU A 207 -12.06 17.11 -5.68
N ILE A 208 -12.44 17.70 -6.79
CA ILE A 208 -12.72 19.14 -6.88
C ILE A 208 -14.24 19.31 -6.89
N ASP A 209 -14.75 19.98 -5.87
CA ASP A 209 -16.11 20.50 -5.87
C ASP A 209 -16.10 21.79 -6.72
N TYR A 210 -16.54 21.64 -7.97
CA TYR A 210 -16.61 22.76 -8.93
C TYR A 210 -17.59 23.85 -8.49
N ILE A 211 -18.63 23.54 -7.70
CA ILE A 211 -19.57 24.50 -7.19
C ILE A 211 -18.89 25.38 -6.14
N LEU A 212 -18.22 24.75 -5.18
CA LEU A 212 -17.45 25.46 -4.15
C LEU A 212 -16.31 26.27 -4.77
N LEU A 213 -15.60 25.71 -5.76
CA LEU A 213 -14.52 26.42 -6.45
C LEU A 213 -15.03 27.66 -7.18
N SER A 214 -16.18 27.59 -7.88
CA SER A 214 -16.78 28.76 -8.56
C SER A 214 -17.20 29.83 -7.56
N GLN A 215 -17.79 29.47 -6.43
CA GLN A 215 -18.15 30.41 -5.36
C GLN A 215 -16.92 31.14 -4.81
N MET A 216 -15.84 30.38 -4.50
CA MET A 216 -14.59 30.97 -4.02
C MET A 216 -13.89 31.88 -5.05
N LEU A 217 -14.07 31.63 -6.34
CA LEU A 217 -13.55 32.49 -7.39
C LEU A 217 -14.38 33.76 -7.58
N GLU A 218 -15.68 33.71 -7.32
CA GLU A 218 -16.57 34.89 -7.34
C GLU A 218 -16.32 35.81 -6.14
N GLU A 219 -16.07 35.28 -4.97
CA GLU A 219 -15.72 36.06 -3.76
C GLU A 219 -14.39 36.79 -3.82
N ARG A 220 -13.50 36.42 -4.77
CA ARG A 220 -12.19 37.05 -4.97
C ARG A 220 -12.18 38.15 -6.04
N LYS A 221 -13.32 38.45 -6.67
CA LYS A 221 -13.48 39.53 -7.62
C LYS A 221 -13.99 40.79 -6.92
#